data_b5bf0ba2962a63afa8938ea09d7f7c0e
#
_entry.id   b5bf0ba2962a63afa8938ea09d7f7c0e
#
_cell.length_a   1.000
_cell.length_b   1.000
_cell.length_c   1.000
_cell.angle_alpha   90.00
_cell.angle_beta   90.00
_cell.angle_gamma   90.00
#
_symmetry.space_group_name_H-M   'P 1'
#
loop_
_entity.id
_entity.type
_entity.pdbx_description
1 polymer ?
#
loop_
_entity_poly.entity_id
_entity_poly.type
_entity_poly.pdbx_seq_one_letter_code
_entity_poly.pdbx_strand_id
1 'polypeptide(L)'
;MPKSFYIFLNGLLILLVLPFTVNISDATIFSWKDENGITHFTDSPEKIPPKYRDGKMEGLRIIEEVPSEESSSSNSKINLPVTRLNHLQEYKVPLISTNSGNFIVDATINGKVKVKLMLDTGASLMSLSPEVCRKLGIKETSNLPAIQMQTANGILLNKLIALDKVKIGDAEVDLVEASIGKKMLGIGGLLGMSFLSNFRMEINHTESELILKPLAKPGEQVWGGKPAFWWKSKFKYYNSQINGYKLKAMHTKTLSNQESEAVTKVVRFYEDLHKKLTRRASFFGLPKI
;
A
#
# COMPACT_ATOMS: atom_id res chain seq x y z
N MET A 1 -33.63 55.44 56.40
CA MET A 1 -33.64 54.04 55.85
C MET A 1 -34.11 54.07 54.41
N PRO A 2 -33.27 54.01 53.41
CA PRO A 2 -33.74 53.92 52.02
C PRO A 2 -33.79 52.49 51.57
N LYS A 3 -34.85 52.10 50.91
CA LYS A 3 -35.14 50.81 50.32
C LYS A 3 -34.39 50.73 48.97
N SER A 4 -33.49 49.72 48.80
CA SER A 4 -32.86 49.38 47.55
C SER A 4 -33.85 48.72 46.59
N PHE A 5 -33.94 49.26 45.40
CA PHE A 5 -34.68 48.70 44.25
C PHE A 5 -33.72 47.85 43.42
N TYR A 6 -33.94 46.52 43.35
CA TYR A 6 -33.24 45.64 42.42
C TYR A 6 -34.07 45.59 41.13
N ILE A 7 -33.47 46.11 40.06
CA ILE A 7 -33.94 45.91 38.68
C ILE A 7 -33.30 44.62 38.13
N PHE A 8 -34.15 43.62 37.93
CA PHE A 8 -33.77 42.42 37.19
C PHE A 8 -33.76 42.73 35.70
N LEU A 9 -32.56 42.79 35.08
CA LEU A 9 -32.40 42.89 33.64
C LEU A 9 -32.30 41.46 33.06
N ASN A 10 -33.43 40.97 32.51
CA ASN A 10 -33.47 39.75 31.76
C ASN A 10 -32.77 39.96 30.40
N GLY A 11 -31.48 39.63 30.34
CA GLY A 11 -30.72 39.56 29.09
C GLY A 11 -31.08 38.30 28.33
N LEU A 12 -31.92 38.44 27.29
CA LEU A 12 -32.20 37.39 26.33
C LEU A 12 -30.95 37.14 25.45
N LEU A 13 -30.17 36.10 25.76
CA LEU A 13 -29.04 35.69 24.96
C LEU A 13 -29.58 34.98 23.70
N ILE A 14 -29.68 35.69 22.58
CA ILE A 14 -29.98 35.12 21.28
C ILE A 14 -28.71 34.42 20.79
N LEU A 15 -28.70 33.09 20.91
CA LEU A 15 -27.67 32.25 20.36
C LEU A 15 -27.86 32.20 18.83
N LEU A 16 -27.05 32.96 18.09
CA LEU A 16 -27.04 32.99 16.64
C LEU A 16 -26.38 31.69 16.15
N VAL A 17 -27.21 30.68 15.86
CA VAL A 17 -26.74 29.44 15.22
C VAL A 17 -26.50 29.75 13.75
N LEU A 18 -25.24 30.04 13.38
CA LEU A 18 -24.83 30.09 11.99
C LEU A 18 -24.83 28.66 11.42
N PRO A 19 -25.51 28.40 10.30
CA PRO A 19 -25.41 27.13 9.65
C PRO A 19 -23.98 26.96 9.09
N PHE A 20 -23.21 26.08 9.70
CA PHE A 20 -21.95 25.61 9.14
C PHE A 20 -22.31 24.79 7.90
N THR A 21 -22.24 25.37 6.72
CA THR A 21 -22.28 24.64 5.47
C THR A 21 -20.94 23.94 5.33
N VAL A 22 -20.90 22.65 5.62
CA VAL A 22 -19.77 21.78 5.30
C VAL A 22 -19.77 21.67 3.77
N ASN A 23 -18.90 22.43 3.11
CA ASN A 23 -18.56 22.18 1.72
C ASN A 23 -17.84 20.85 1.68
N ILE A 24 -18.51 19.79 1.27
CA ILE A 24 -17.90 18.53 0.87
C ILE A 24 -17.17 18.86 -0.44
N SER A 25 -15.88 19.12 -0.34
CA SER A 25 -15.01 19.26 -1.51
C SER A 25 -14.78 17.85 -2.04
N ASP A 26 -15.39 17.53 -3.19
CA ASP A 26 -15.01 16.34 -3.95
C ASP A 26 -13.54 16.46 -4.31
N ALA A 27 -12.71 15.61 -3.69
CA ALA A 27 -11.29 15.55 -3.98
C ALA A 27 -11.09 14.92 -5.36
N THR A 28 -10.97 15.75 -6.38
CA THR A 28 -10.64 15.29 -7.74
C THR A 28 -9.13 15.08 -7.84
N ILE A 29 -8.72 13.86 -8.15
CA ILE A 29 -7.30 13.53 -8.38
C ILE A 29 -7.02 13.63 -9.89
N PHE A 30 -6.05 14.45 -10.26
CA PHE A 30 -5.57 14.61 -11.63
C PHE A 30 -4.36 13.72 -11.87
N SER A 31 -4.23 13.17 -13.09
CA SER A 31 -3.06 12.40 -13.48
C SER A 31 -2.55 12.83 -14.86
N TRP A 32 -1.22 12.81 -15.06
CA TRP A 32 -0.59 13.01 -16.36
C TRP A 32 0.62 12.10 -16.51
N LYS A 33 1.03 11.86 -17.76
CA LYS A 33 2.26 11.14 -18.09
C LYS A 33 3.35 12.11 -18.52
N ASP A 34 4.56 11.93 -18.01
CA ASP A 34 5.73 12.65 -18.48
C ASP A 34 6.33 12.03 -19.76
N GLU A 35 7.39 12.66 -20.30
CA GLU A 35 8.08 12.22 -21.51
C GLU A 35 8.72 10.82 -21.37
N ASN A 36 8.95 10.36 -20.15
CA ASN A 36 9.46 9.03 -19.83
C ASN A 36 8.34 7.99 -19.65
N GLY A 37 7.08 8.40 -19.84
CA GLY A 37 5.91 7.54 -19.65
C GLY A 37 5.53 7.31 -18.19
N ILE A 38 6.09 8.07 -17.25
CA ILE A 38 5.78 7.98 -15.82
C ILE A 38 4.47 8.71 -15.55
N THR A 39 3.53 8.05 -14.90
CA THR A 39 2.27 8.65 -14.48
C THR A 39 2.44 9.36 -13.14
N HIS A 40 2.12 10.63 -13.12
CA HIS A 40 2.09 11.49 -11.94
C HIS A 40 0.65 11.73 -11.51
N PHE A 41 0.44 11.95 -10.21
CA PHE A 41 -0.87 12.25 -9.63
C PHE A 41 -0.79 13.52 -8.79
N THR A 42 -1.86 14.32 -8.80
CA THR A 42 -1.98 15.52 -7.97
C THR A 42 -3.44 15.78 -7.60
N ASP A 43 -3.65 16.41 -6.47
CA ASP A 43 -4.93 16.92 -5.99
C ASP A 43 -5.27 18.33 -6.53
N SER A 44 -4.33 18.95 -7.25
CA SER A 44 -4.46 20.33 -7.73
C SER A 44 -3.97 20.45 -9.19
N PRO A 45 -4.82 20.92 -10.12
CA PRO A 45 -4.43 21.09 -11.52
C PRO A 45 -3.28 22.10 -11.72
N GLU A 46 -3.10 23.01 -10.77
CA GLU A 46 -2.04 24.02 -10.83
C GLU A 46 -0.65 23.41 -10.64
N LYS A 47 -0.55 22.26 -9.97
CA LYS A 47 0.71 21.52 -9.78
C LYS A 47 1.14 20.74 -11.02
N ILE A 48 0.28 20.63 -12.05
CA ILE A 48 0.65 20.02 -13.33
C ILE A 48 1.53 20.98 -14.10
N PRO A 49 2.73 20.55 -14.56
CA PRO A 49 3.60 21.43 -15.37
C PRO A 49 2.86 21.92 -16.62
N PRO A 50 3.03 23.19 -17.03
CA PRO A 50 2.26 23.80 -18.15
C PRO A 50 2.24 22.98 -19.43
N LYS A 51 3.35 22.33 -19.77
CA LYS A 51 3.49 21.49 -20.97
C LYS A 51 2.58 20.24 -20.99
N TYR A 52 1.98 19.86 -19.87
CA TYR A 52 1.07 18.70 -19.76
C TYR A 52 -0.36 19.11 -19.46
N ARG A 53 -0.68 20.42 -19.41
CA ARG A 53 -2.04 20.91 -19.13
C ARG A 53 -2.96 20.86 -20.33
N ASP A 54 -2.41 20.98 -21.56
CA ASP A 54 -3.16 21.08 -22.81
C ASP A 54 -3.48 19.72 -23.48
N GLY A 55 -2.97 18.62 -22.93
CA GLY A 55 -3.37 17.26 -23.33
C GLY A 55 -4.70 16.90 -22.70
N LYS A 56 -5.59 16.21 -23.42
CA LYS A 56 -6.89 15.73 -22.94
C LYS A 56 -6.76 15.23 -21.50
N MET A 57 -7.32 15.98 -20.55
CA MET A 57 -7.45 15.55 -19.16
C MET A 57 -8.42 14.39 -19.14
N GLU A 58 -7.93 13.17 -19.10
CA GLU A 58 -8.74 12.04 -18.64
C GLU A 58 -8.85 12.15 -17.12
N GLY A 59 -9.88 12.89 -16.67
CA GLY A 59 -10.34 12.79 -15.31
C GLY A 59 -10.77 11.36 -15.07
N LEU A 60 -10.32 10.74 -13.99
CA LEU A 60 -10.85 9.47 -13.51
C LEU A 60 -12.33 9.67 -13.19
N ARG A 61 -13.19 9.46 -14.21
CA ARG A 61 -14.62 9.26 -13.99
C ARG A 61 -14.75 7.86 -13.40
N ILE A 62 -15.51 7.78 -12.33
CA ILE A 62 -16.11 6.52 -11.87
C ILE A 62 -16.86 5.95 -13.08
N ILE A 63 -16.35 4.85 -13.63
CA ILE A 63 -16.94 4.21 -14.81
C ILE A 63 -18.13 3.39 -14.33
N GLU A 64 -19.34 3.89 -14.63
CA GLU A 64 -20.54 3.07 -14.72
C GLU A 64 -20.39 2.07 -15.88
N GLU A 65 -20.91 0.88 -15.67
CA GLU A 65 -20.82 -0.29 -16.53
C GLU A 65 -21.24 -0.01 -17.98
N VAL A 66 -20.50 -0.55 -18.96
CA VAL A 66 -20.89 -0.67 -20.37
C VAL A 66 -20.83 -2.14 -20.78
N PRO A 67 -21.85 -2.63 -21.53
CA PRO A 67 -22.03 -4.05 -21.83
C PRO A 67 -21.03 -4.60 -22.84
N SER A 68 -20.78 -5.89 -22.73
CA SER A 68 -19.91 -6.74 -23.53
C SER A 68 -20.37 -6.88 -24.97
N GLU A 69 -19.46 -6.77 -25.95
CA GLU A 69 -19.61 -7.38 -27.28
C GLU A 69 -18.51 -8.43 -27.50
N GLU A 70 -18.96 -9.59 -27.93
CA GLU A 70 -18.15 -10.74 -28.30
C GLU A 70 -17.51 -10.55 -29.68
N SER A 71 -16.28 -10.97 -29.87
CA SER A 71 -15.82 -11.48 -31.15
C SER A 71 -14.66 -12.48 -31.03
N SER A 72 -14.90 -13.60 -31.66
CA SER A 72 -14.11 -14.81 -31.82
C SER A 72 -12.96 -14.65 -32.82
N SER A 73 -11.82 -15.30 -32.64
CA SER A 73 -11.21 -16.35 -33.48
C SER A 73 -9.71 -16.57 -33.20
N SER A 74 -9.39 -17.73 -32.93
CA SER A 74 -8.61 -18.86 -33.48
C SER A 74 -7.09 -18.79 -33.56
N ASN A 75 -6.52 -19.81 -32.88
CA ASN A 75 -5.37 -20.68 -33.17
C ASN A 75 -3.93 -20.16 -33.25
N SER A 76 -3.11 -20.55 -32.28
CA SER A 76 -2.17 -21.68 -32.43
C SER A 76 -1.40 -21.96 -31.13
N LYS A 77 -1.07 -23.23 -30.93
CA LYS A 77 -0.61 -23.88 -29.69
C LYS A 77 0.86 -23.68 -29.42
N ILE A 78 1.21 -23.23 -28.21
CA ILE A 78 2.42 -23.70 -27.50
C ILE A 78 1.99 -23.88 -26.05
N ASN A 79 2.05 -25.12 -25.55
CA ASN A 79 1.67 -25.51 -24.19
C ASN A 79 2.76 -25.10 -23.20
N LEU A 80 2.52 -24.05 -22.45
CA LEU A 80 3.10 -23.79 -21.12
C LEU A 80 1.93 -23.66 -20.15
N PRO A 81 2.07 -23.93 -18.85
CA PRO A 81 0.97 -23.83 -17.90
C PRO A 81 0.57 -22.36 -17.70
N VAL A 82 -0.07 -21.81 -18.72
CA VAL A 82 -0.67 -20.48 -18.69
C VAL A 82 -2.05 -20.63 -18.10
N THR A 83 -2.20 -20.37 -16.83
CA THR A 83 -3.51 -20.33 -16.19
C THR A 83 -4.22 -19.07 -16.68
N ARG A 84 -5.15 -19.21 -17.62
CA ARG A 84 -6.13 -18.17 -17.90
C ARG A 84 -7.16 -18.21 -16.80
N LEU A 85 -7.17 -17.21 -15.95
CA LEU A 85 -8.20 -17.07 -14.91
C LEU A 85 -9.52 -16.67 -15.59
N ASN A 86 -10.36 -17.65 -15.93
CA ASN A 86 -11.71 -17.41 -16.47
C ASN A 86 -12.67 -16.85 -15.43
N HIS A 87 -12.31 -16.88 -14.15
CA HIS A 87 -13.03 -16.25 -13.06
C HIS A 87 -12.01 -15.54 -12.15
N LEU A 88 -12.11 -14.23 -12.06
CA LEU A 88 -11.38 -13.45 -11.09
C LEU A 88 -12.05 -13.66 -9.73
N GLN A 89 -11.48 -14.56 -8.91
CA GLN A 89 -11.97 -14.81 -7.57
C GLN A 89 -11.74 -13.56 -6.71
N GLU A 90 -12.82 -12.95 -6.24
CA GLU A 90 -12.77 -11.94 -5.20
C GLU A 90 -12.55 -12.60 -3.85
N TYR A 91 -11.72 -11.98 -3.01
CA TYR A 91 -11.51 -12.44 -1.65
C TYR A 91 -12.27 -11.51 -0.71
N LYS A 92 -13.24 -12.05 0.03
CA LYS A 92 -13.95 -11.35 1.07
C LYS A 92 -13.30 -11.66 2.42
N VAL A 93 -12.82 -10.63 3.08
CA VAL A 93 -12.09 -10.74 4.35
C VAL A 93 -12.87 -10.00 5.42
N PRO A 94 -13.34 -10.70 6.46
CA PRO A 94 -14.05 -10.06 7.56
C PRO A 94 -13.18 -9.01 8.26
N LEU A 95 -13.76 -7.86 8.57
CA LEU A 95 -13.15 -6.77 9.30
C LEU A 95 -13.77 -6.64 10.69
N ILE A 96 -12.94 -6.36 11.67
CA ILE A 96 -13.36 -6.00 13.02
C ILE A 96 -13.25 -4.49 13.15
N SER A 97 -14.38 -3.80 13.26
CA SER A 97 -14.42 -2.35 13.48
C SER A 97 -13.99 -2.02 14.90
N THR A 98 -13.19 -0.98 15.05
CA THR A 98 -12.83 -0.42 16.37
C THR A 98 -13.67 0.81 16.69
N ASN A 99 -13.77 1.18 17.97
CA ASN A 99 -14.48 2.38 18.41
C ASN A 99 -13.91 3.69 17.83
N SER A 100 -12.65 3.66 17.35
CA SER A 100 -11.98 4.78 16.70
C SER A 100 -12.16 4.82 15.17
N GLY A 101 -13.00 3.94 14.61
CA GLY A 101 -13.27 3.89 13.16
C GLY A 101 -12.20 3.17 12.34
N ASN A 102 -11.19 2.58 12.98
CA ASN A 102 -10.20 1.75 12.29
C ASN A 102 -10.73 0.32 12.09
N PHE A 103 -10.13 -0.41 11.16
CA PHE A 103 -10.44 -1.81 10.90
C PHE A 103 -9.26 -2.71 11.28
N ILE A 104 -9.58 -3.85 11.86
CA ILE A 104 -8.65 -4.90 12.20
C ILE A 104 -8.98 -6.13 11.36
N VAL A 105 -7.95 -6.84 10.91
CA VAL A 105 -8.06 -8.07 10.14
C VAL A 105 -7.19 -9.16 10.76
N ASP A 106 -7.67 -10.40 10.70
CA ASP A 106 -6.89 -11.55 11.08
C ASP A 106 -5.95 -11.97 9.94
N ALA A 107 -4.67 -12.08 10.25
CA ALA A 107 -3.63 -12.46 9.30
C ALA A 107 -2.84 -13.67 9.76
N THR A 108 -2.29 -14.42 8.81
CA THR A 108 -1.30 -15.47 9.06
C THR A 108 0.00 -15.13 8.35
N ILE A 109 1.09 -15.04 9.11
CA ILE A 109 2.42 -14.69 8.61
C ILE A 109 3.27 -15.95 8.48
N ASN A 110 3.87 -16.14 7.31
CA ASN A 110 4.75 -17.28 6.97
C ASN A 110 4.13 -18.66 7.29
N GLY A 111 2.79 -18.76 7.26
CA GLY A 111 2.05 -19.97 7.62
C GLY A 111 2.16 -20.40 9.10
N LYS A 112 2.76 -19.58 9.96
CA LYS A 112 3.13 -19.94 11.34
C LYS A 112 2.45 -19.09 12.40
N VAL A 113 2.41 -17.79 12.24
CA VAL A 113 1.97 -16.85 13.27
C VAL A 113 0.66 -16.21 12.86
N LYS A 114 -0.41 -16.49 13.63
CA LYS A 114 -1.69 -15.78 13.53
C LYS A 114 -1.61 -14.49 14.32
N VAL A 115 -2.07 -13.39 13.72
CA VAL A 115 -1.93 -12.04 14.28
C VAL A 115 -3.07 -11.14 13.82
N LYS A 116 -3.51 -10.25 14.69
CA LYS A 116 -4.43 -9.16 14.33
C LYS A 116 -3.64 -7.96 13.84
N LEU A 117 -3.95 -7.48 12.65
CA LEU A 117 -3.32 -6.30 12.04
C LEU A 117 -4.36 -5.21 11.84
N MET A 118 -3.98 -3.96 12.08
CA MET A 118 -4.79 -2.81 11.73
C MET A 118 -4.62 -2.51 10.24
N LEU A 119 -5.72 -2.36 9.51
CA LEU A 119 -5.72 -1.93 8.12
C LEU A 119 -5.27 -0.46 8.04
N ASP A 120 -4.18 -0.21 7.31
CA ASP A 120 -3.58 1.12 7.19
C ASP A 120 -3.09 1.40 5.77
N THR A 121 -3.90 2.10 4.98
CA THR A 121 -3.56 2.51 3.61
C THR A 121 -2.53 3.65 3.56
N GLY A 122 -2.29 4.34 4.67
CA GLY A 122 -1.26 5.36 4.82
C GLY A 122 0.14 4.78 5.08
N ALA A 123 0.22 3.52 5.49
CA ALA A 123 1.51 2.85 5.72
C ALA A 123 2.04 2.25 4.41
N SER A 124 3.19 2.70 3.92
CA SER A 124 3.83 2.15 2.71
C SER A 124 4.24 0.68 2.88
N LEU A 125 4.70 0.29 4.05
CA LEU A 125 5.09 -1.07 4.39
C LEU A 125 4.16 -1.66 5.45
N MET A 126 4.03 -2.97 5.46
CA MET A 126 3.55 -3.65 6.66
C MET A 126 4.46 -3.31 7.84
N SER A 127 3.88 -3.30 9.05
CA SER A 127 4.64 -3.11 10.28
C SER A 127 4.27 -4.22 11.25
N LEU A 128 5.26 -4.89 11.84
CA LEU A 128 5.03 -5.94 12.83
C LEU A 128 5.65 -5.53 14.17
N SER A 129 4.94 -5.82 15.25
CA SER A 129 5.48 -5.57 16.59
C SER A 129 6.69 -6.47 16.87
N PRO A 130 7.62 -6.06 17.75
CA PRO A 130 8.76 -6.88 18.15
C PRO A 130 8.35 -8.26 18.68
N GLU A 131 7.19 -8.36 19.32
CA GLU A 131 6.66 -9.62 19.83
C GLU A 131 6.31 -10.58 18.68
N VAL A 132 5.62 -10.10 17.64
CA VAL A 132 5.29 -10.90 16.45
C VAL A 132 6.57 -11.31 15.73
N CYS A 133 7.54 -10.42 15.59
CA CYS A 133 8.84 -10.74 15.01
C CYS A 133 9.55 -11.87 15.78
N ARG A 134 9.54 -11.84 17.12
CA ARG A 134 10.10 -12.93 17.94
C ARG A 134 9.39 -14.26 17.70
N LYS A 135 8.05 -14.27 17.61
CA LYS A 135 7.27 -15.49 17.29
C LYS A 135 7.61 -16.06 15.91
N LEU A 136 7.99 -15.20 14.96
CA LEU A 136 8.48 -15.58 13.64
C LEU A 136 9.95 -16.04 13.63
N GLY A 137 10.65 -15.97 14.75
CA GLY A 137 12.08 -16.27 14.85
C GLY A 137 12.98 -15.15 14.33
N ILE A 138 12.42 -13.96 14.06
CA ILE A 138 13.17 -12.79 13.60
C ILE A 138 13.73 -12.07 14.81
N LYS A 139 15.06 -12.05 14.91
CA LYS A 139 15.76 -11.31 15.96
C LYS A 139 16.03 -9.87 15.50
N GLU A 140 15.64 -8.90 16.30
CA GLU A 140 16.01 -7.51 16.06
C GLU A 140 17.49 -7.30 16.40
N THR A 141 18.33 -7.31 15.39
CA THR A 141 19.78 -7.20 15.53
C THR A 141 20.30 -5.99 14.76
N SER A 142 21.55 -5.58 15.05
CA SER A 142 22.26 -4.55 14.27
C SER A 142 22.48 -4.97 12.80
N ASN A 143 22.36 -6.27 12.50
CA ASN A 143 22.54 -6.79 11.14
C ASN A 143 21.33 -6.56 10.22
N LEU A 144 20.15 -6.26 10.79
CA LEU A 144 18.99 -5.92 9.96
C LEU A 144 19.21 -4.56 9.28
N PRO A 145 18.84 -4.45 7.98
CA PRO A 145 18.83 -3.16 7.30
C PRO A 145 17.85 -2.21 7.98
N ALA A 146 18.15 -0.93 7.97
CA ALA A 146 17.27 0.10 8.54
C ALA A 146 17.09 1.24 7.54
N ILE A 147 15.86 1.75 7.46
CA ILE A 147 15.51 2.89 6.64
C ILE A 147 14.82 3.98 7.47
N GLN A 148 15.00 5.22 7.04
CA GLN A 148 14.22 6.33 7.57
C GLN A 148 12.81 6.28 6.95
N MET A 149 11.81 6.33 7.80
CA MET A 149 10.40 6.37 7.41
C MET A 149 9.77 7.64 7.98
N GLN A 150 9.13 8.41 7.11
CA GLN A 150 8.31 9.54 7.53
C GLN A 150 7.00 9.00 8.11
N THR A 151 6.65 9.44 9.30
CA THR A 151 5.39 9.10 9.96
C THR A 151 4.67 10.38 10.42
N ALA A 152 3.42 10.28 10.83
CA ALA A 152 2.68 11.40 11.41
C ALA A 152 3.41 12.02 12.63
N ASN A 153 4.21 11.22 13.34
CA ASN A 153 4.97 11.65 14.53
C ASN A 153 6.45 11.98 14.22
N GLY A 154 6.79 12.22 12.96
CA GLY A 154 8.15 12.55 12.51
C GLY A 154 8.88 11.37 11.85
N ILE A 155 10.20 11.54 11.69
CA ILE A 155 11.06 10.55 11.03
C ILE A 155 11.47 9.49 12.06
N LEU A 156 11.23 8.21 11.69
CA LEU A 156 11.67 7.05 12.47
C LEU A 156 12.67 6.22 11.67
N LEU A 157 13.65 5.66 12.35
CA LEU A 157 14.56 4.67 11.78
C LEU A 157 14.03 3.28 12.10
N ASN A 158 13.44 2.61 11.11
CA ASN A 158 12.84 1.30 11.27
C ASN A 158 13.66 0.20 10.60
N LYS A 159 13.77 -0.94 11.27
CA LYS A 159 14.41 -2.14 10.71
C LYS A 159 13.52 -2.76 9.65
N LEU A 160 14.11 -3.10 8.49
CA LEU A 160 13.42 -3.80 7.41
C LEU A 160 13.51 -5.31 7.61
N ILE A 161 12.42 -5.99 7.27
CA ILE A 161 12.32 -7.44 7.21
C ILE A 161 11.55 -7.85 5.95
N ALA A 162 11.79 -9.06 5.47
CA ALA A 162 11.03 -9.67 4.40
C ALA A 162 10.22 -10.85 4.95
N LEU A 163 8.93 -10.84 4.66
CA LEU A 163 8.02 -11.94 4.98
C LEU A 163 7.88 -12.82 3.75
N ASP A 164 8.08 -14.11 3.91
CA ASP A 164 7.97 -15.04 2.77
C ASP A 164 6.54 -15.09 2.25
N LYS A 165 5.54 -14.99 3.17
CA LYS A 165 4.13 -15.09 2.85
C LYS A 165 3.27 -14.38 3.89
N VAL A 166 2.26 -13.66 3.43
CA VAL A 166 1.20 -13.08 4.27
C VAL A 166 -0.14 -13.52 3.70
N LYS A 167 -1.02 -14.04 4.57
CA LYS A 167 -2.38 -14.47 4.21
C LYS A 167 -3.39 -13.74 5.09
N ILE A 168 -4.46 -13.20 4.48
CA ILE A 168 -5.67 -12.68 5.13
C ILE A 168 -6.89 -13.28 4.44
N GLY A 169 -7.78 -13.93 5.21
CA GLY A 169 -8.80 -14.77 4.58
C GLY A 169 -8.15 -15.76 3.62
N ASP A 170 -8.58 -15.76 2.36
CA ASP A 170 -7.97 -16.57 1.29
C ASP A 170 -7.00 -15.78 0.39
N ALA A 171 -6.89 -14.48 0.59
CA ALA A 171 -5.92 -13.66 -0.13
C ALA A 171 -4.50 -13.88 0.40
N GLU A 172 -3.57 -14.19 -0.49
CA GLU A 172 -2.19 -14.50 -0.16
C GLU A 172 -1.21 -13.69 -1.01
N VAL A 173 -0.18 -13.16 -0.37
CA VAL A 173 0.91 -12.44 -1.04
C VAL A 173 2.24 -12.97 -0.52
N ASP A 174 3.11 -13.23 -1.46
CA ASP A 174 4.50 -13.67 -1.19
C ASP A 174 5.48 -12.49 -1.29
N LEU A 175 6.61 -12.62 -0.61
CA LEU A 175 7.70 -11.64 -0.60
C LEU A 175 7.23 -10.23 -0.20
N VAL A 176 6.57 -10.15 0.96
CA VAL A 176 6.05 -8.88 1.47
C VAL A 176 7.12 -8.19 2.30
N GLU A 177 7.44 -6.95 1.93
CA GLU A 177 8.31 -6.09 2.72
C GLU A 177 7.57 -5.58 3.95
N ALA A 178 8.25 -5.66 5.09
CA ALA A 178 7.71 -5.16 6.35
C ALA A 178 8.79 -4.44 7.16
N SER A 179 8.37 -3.70 8.16
CA SER A 179 9.25 -3.08 9.14
C SER A 179 8.96 -3.62 10.54
N ILE A 180 9.96 -3.56 11.44
CA ILE A 180 9.73 -3.77 12.86
C ILE A 180 9.23 -2.46 13.44
N GLY A 181 7.94 -2.44 13.79
CA GLY A 181 7.27 -1.26 14.33
C GLY A 181 7.27 -1.22 15.86
N LYS A 182 6.51 -0.27 16.40
CA LYS A 182 6.30 -0.17 17.83
C LYS A 182 5.27 -1.19 18.32
N LYS A 183 5.33 -1.53 19.62
CA LYS A 183 4.29 -2.33 20.25
C LYS A 183 2.97 -1.57 20.25
N MET A 184 1.90 -2.22 19.83
CA MET A 184 0.54 -1.72 19.87
C MET A 184 -0.30 -2.65 20.78
N LEU A 185 -1.13 -2.07 21.64
CA LEU A 185 -1.93 -2.87 22.57
C LEU A 185 -2.98 -3.69 21.80
N GLY A 186 -2.96 -5.01 21.98
CA GLY A 186 -3.93 -5.92 21.36
C GLY A 186 -3.77 -6.12 19.85
N ILE A 187 -2.82 -5.44 19.19
CA ILE A 187 -2.61 -5.46 17.74
C ILE A 187 -1.15 -5.79 17.45
N GLY A 188 -0.93 -6.74 16.55
CA GLY A 188 0.42 -7.18 16.20
C GLY A 188 1.15 -6.31 15.20
N GLY A 189 0.49 -5.30 14.62
CA GLY A 189 1.08 -4.38 13.67
C GLY A 189 0.08 -3.77 12.69
N LEU A 190 0.58 -3.27 11.56
CA LEU A 190 -0.19 -2.63 10.51
C LEU A 190 -0.16 -3.48 9.23
N LEU A 191 -1.31 -3.60 8.57
CA LEU A 191 -1.43 -4.15 7.22
C LEU A 191 -1.32 -2.98 6.23
N GLY A 192 -0.11 -2.74 5.71
CA GLY A 192 0.21 -1.61 4.84
C GLY A 192 0.18 -1.94 3.35
N MET A 193 0.56 -0.95 2.54
CA MET A 193 0.50 -1.02 1.07
C MET A 193 1.44 -2.06 0.46
N SER A 194 2.51 -2.49 1.13
CA SER A 194 3.36 -3.60 0.65
C SER A 194 2.57 -4.90 0.46
N PHE A 195 1.47 -5.09 1.19
CA PHE A 195 0.49 -6.15 0.97
C PHE A 195 -0.68 -5.67 0.11
N LEU A 196 -1.34 -4.57 0.49
CA LEU A 196 -2.62 -4.13 -0.08
C LEU A 196 -2.53 -3.80 -1.57
N SER A 197 -1.42 -3.21 -2.04
CA SER A 197 -1.21 -2.86 -3.45
C SER A 197 -1.13 -4.05 -4.42
N ASN A 198 -1.15 -5.28 -3.89
CA ASN A 198 -1.24 -6.49 -4.71
C ASN A 198 -2.66 -6.79 -5.20
N PHE A 199 -3.63 -5.96 -4.82
CA PHE A 199 -5.05 -6.10 -5.12
C PHE A 199 -5.67 -4.74 -5.44
N ARG A 200 -6.79 -4.76 -6.16
CA ARG A 200 -7.77 -3.69 -6.08
C ARG A 200 -8.59 -3.94 -4.84
N MET A 201 -8.73 -2.96 -3.97
CA MET A 201 -9.42 -3.14 -2.70
C MET A 201 -10.62 -2.23 -2.57
N GLU A 202 -11.64 -2.73 -1.87
CA GLU A 202 -12.86 -2.03 -1.52
C GLU A 202 -13.23 -2.37 -0.07
N ILE A 203 -13.70 -1.40 0.69
CA ILE A 203 -14.19 -1.63 2.05
C ILE A 203 -15.72 -1.54 2.02
N ASN A 204 -16.37 -2.66 2.27
CA ASN A 204 -17.81 -2.71 2.47
C ASN A 204 -18.12 -2.47 3.94
N HIS A 205 -18.51 -1.24 4.27
CA HIS A 205 -18.82 -0.85 5.63
C HIS A 205 -20.09 -1.54 6.18
N THR A 206 -21.06 -1.82 5.31
CA THR A 206 -22.32 -2.45 5.71
C THR A 206 -22.11 -3.88 6.19
N GLU A 207 -21.31 -4.64 5.42
CA GLU A 207 -21.01 -6.04 5.74
C GLU A 207 -19.75 -6.19 6.63
N SER A 208 -19.05 -5.07 6.92
CA SER A 208 -17.75 -5.10 7.60
C SER A 208 -16.76 -6.05 6.93
N GLU A 209 -16.60 -5.91 5.61
CA GLU A 209 -15.71 -6.73 4.79
C GLU A 209 -14.69 -5.90 4.02
N LEU A 210 -13.47 -6.42 3.90
CA LEU A 210 -12.49 -5.98 2.93
C LEU A 210 -12.59 -6.89 1.69
N ILE A 211 -12.95 -6.31 0.57
CA ILE A 211 -13.04 -7.01 -0.72
C ILE A 211 -11.73 -6.77 -1.47
N LEU A 212 -11.03 -7.86 -1.78
CA LEU A 212 -9.76 -7.84 -2.50
C LEU A 212 -9.96 -8.50 -3.87
N LYS A 213 -9.78 -7.72 -4.93
CA LYS A 213 -9.93 -8.15 -6.33
C LYS A 213 -8.53 -8.29 -6.96
N PRO A 214 -8.25 -9.35 -7.73
CA PRO A 214 -7.00 -9.46 -8.47
C PRO A 214 -6.74 -8.24 -9.36
N LEU A 215 -5.47 -7.92 -9.57
CA LEU A 215 -5.06 -6.82 -10.45
C LEU A 215 -5.26 -7.15 -11.94
N ALA A 216 -5.20 -8.43 -12.30
CA ALA A 216 -5.45 -8.89 -13.66
C ALA A 216 -6.89 -8.63 -14.10
N LYS A 217 -7.08 -8.40 -15.39
CA LYS A 217 -8.40 -8.32 -16.01
C LYS A 217 -8.91 -9.73 -16.33
N PRO A 218 -10.24 -9.93 -16.50
CA PRO A 218 -10.78 -11.18 -17.01
C PRO A 218 -10.10 -11.57 -18.33
N GLY A 219 -9.67 -12.83 -18.46
CA GLY A 219 -8.97 -13.32 -19.66
C GLY A 219 -7.52 -12.85 -19.84
N GLU A 220 -7.00 -11.96 -18.98
CA GLU A 220 -5.61 -11.53 -19.02
C GLU A 220 -4.66 -12.67 -18.62
N GLN A 221 -3.55 -12.77 -19.34
CA GLN A 221 -2.50 -13.73 -19.03
C GLN A 221 -1.79 -13.35 -17.73
N VAL A 222 -1.65 -14.33 -16.84
CA VAL A 222 -1.01 -14.14 -15.53
C VAL A 222 0.07 -15.18 -15.27
N TRP A 223 1.03 -14.81 -14.45
CA TRP A 223 2.11 -15.66 -13.96
C TRP A 223 2.10 -15.64 -12.45
N GLY A 224 1.86 -16.78 -11.80
CA GLY A 224 1.65 -16.84 -10.37
C GLY A 224 0.48 -15.95 -9.89
N GLY A 225 -0.60 -15.87 -10.68
CA GLY A 225 -1.77 -15.05 -10.38
C GLY A 225 -1.57 -13.53 -10.56
N LYS A 226 -0.44 -13.08 -11.12
CA LYS A 226 -0.12 -11.66 -11.30
C LYS A 226 0.06 -11.32 -12.78
N PRO A 227 -0.48 -10.19 -13.28
CA PRO A 227 -0.33 -9.75 -14.66
C PRO A 227 1.10 -9.23 -14.94
N ALA A 228 1.49 -9.16 -16.22
CA ALA A 228 2.83 -8.74 -16.62
C ALA A 228 3.25 -7.38 -16.04
N PHE A 229 2.32 -6.41 -15.99
CA PHE A 229 2.63 -5.07 -15.45
C PHE A 229 3.03 -5.12 -13.97
N TRP A 230 2.43 -6.02 -13.18
CA TRP A 230 2.81 -6.17 -11.76
C TRP A 230 4.26 -6.62 -11.62
N TRP A 231 4.68 -7.63 -12.40
CA TRP A 231 6.06 -8.12 -12.42
C TRP A 231 7.04 -7.02 -12.83
N LYS A 232 6.73 -6.29 -13.92
CA LYS A 232 7.55 -5.15 -14.37
C LYS A 232 7.68 -4.08 -13.30
N SER A 233 6.59 -3.72 -12.67
CA SER A 233 6.58 -2.70 -11.61
C SER A 233 7.40 -3.15 -10.40
N LYS A 234 7.30 -4.41 -9.99
CA LYS A 234 8.02 -4.93 -8.83
C LYS A 234 9.53 -5.02 -9.10
N PHE A 235 9.95 -5.49 -10.29
CA PHE A 235 11.35 -5.44 -10.72
C PHE A 235 11.90 -4.02 -10.77
N LYS A 236 11.15 -3.10 -11.39
CA LYS A 236 11.53 -1.67 -11.47
C LYS A 236 11.68 -1.08 -10.06
N TYR A 237 10.78 -1.39 -9.16
CA TYR A 237 10.83 -0.93 -7.77
C TYR A 237 12.11 -1.41 -7.06
N TYR A 238 12.42 -2.71 -7.10
CA TYR A 238 13.64 -3.22 -6.46
C TYR A 238 14.90 -2.64 -7.08
N ASN A 239 14.98 -2.55 -8.40
CA ASN A 239 16.10 -1.91 -9.09
C ASN A 239 16.26 -0.43 -8.68
N SER A 240 15.15 0.30 -8.55
CA SER A 240 15.17 1.70 -8.09
C SER A 240 15.70 1.81 -6.66
N GLN A 241 15.28 0.94 -5.74
CA GLN A 241 15.80 0.92 -4.37
C GLN A 241 17.31 0.62 -4.35
N ILE A 242 17.76 -0.42 -5.05
CA ILE A 242 19.17 -0.80 -5.15
C ILE A 242 20.01 0.36 -5.67
N ASN A 243 19.61 0.95 -6.80
CA ASN A 243 20.35 2.03 -7.43
C ASN A 243 20.34 3.31 -6.59
N GLY A 244 19.20 3.66 -6.00
CA GLY A 244 19.09 4.83 -5.13
C GLY A 244 20.02 4.76 -3.92
N TYR A 245 20.11 3.61 -3.26
CA TYR A 245 21.02 3.44 -2.13
C TYR A 245 22.48 3.33 -2.57
N LYS A 246 22.80 2.73 -3.73
CA LYS A 246 24.16 2.73 -4.29
C LYS A 246 24.62 4.15 -4.64
N LEU A 247 23.77 4.96 -5.26
CA LEU A 247 24.07 6.37 -5.56
C LEU A 247 24.29 7.17 -4.27
N LYS A 248 23.44 6.96 -3.26
CA LYS A 248 23.63 7.60 -1.95
C LYS A 248 25.00 7.29 -1.36
N ALA A 249 25.46 6.04 -1.44
CA ALA A 249 26.79 5.63 -0.99
C ALA A 249 27.92 6.33 -1.77
N MET A 250 27.76 6.51 -3.08
CA MET A 250 28.78 7.11 -3.95
C MET A 250 28.91 8.62 -3.78
N HIS A 251 27.76 9.32 -3.64
CA HIS A 251 27.73 10.78 -3.58
C HIS A 251 28.08 11.35 -2.20
N THR A 252 28.01 10.56 -1.16
CA THR A 252 28.33 11.02 0.20
C THR A 252 29.78 10.66 0.52
N LYS A 253 30.73 11.47 0.03
CA LYS A 253 32.17 11.33 0.27
C LYS A 253 32.57 11.37 1.77
N THR A 254 31.62 11.68 2.65
CA THR A 254 31.80 11.86 4.10
C THR A 254 30.99 10.87 4.93
N LEU A 255 30.50 9.76 4.34
CA LEU A 255 29.84 8.73 5.14
C LEU A 255 30.84 8.14 6.14
N SER A 256 30.44 8.09 7.39
CA SER A 256 31.13 7.30 8.38
C SER A 256 31.08 5.80 7.98
N ASN A 257 32.01 5.02 8.51
CA ASN A 257 32.00 3.56 8.27
C ASN A 257 30.66 2.92 8.66
N GLN A 258 30.02 3.43 9.71
CA GLN A 258 28.72 2.95 10.19
C GLN A 258 27.58 3.25 9.20
N GLU A 259 27.56 4.43 8.60
CA GLU A 259 26.55 4.81 7.58
C GLU A 259 26.75 4.02 6.30
N SER A 260 27.99 3.83 5.86
CA SER A 260 28.33 3.00 4.68
C SER A 260 27.88 1.54 4.88
N GLU A 261 28.09 0.99 6.08
CA GLU A 261 27.62 -0.35 6.42
C GLU A 261 26.08 -0.42 6.42
N ALA A 262 25.39 0.59 6.97
CA ALA A 262 23.94 0.65 6.98
C ALA A 262 23.35 0.67 5.55
N VAL A 263 23.91 1.49 4.67
CA VAL A 263 23.51 1.53 3.26
C VAL A 263 23.75 0.19 2.58
N THR A 264 24.90 -0.44 2.80
CA THR A 264 25.22 -1.75 2.24
C THR A 264 24.21 -2.83 2.66
N LYS A 265 23.75 -2.82 3.91
CA LYS A 265 22.69 -3.73 4.40
C LYS A 265 21.38 -3.54 3.65
N VAL A 266 20.98 -2.29 3.38
CA VAL A 266 19.75 -2.01 2.62
C VAL A 266 19.89 -2.47 1.16
N VAL A 267 21.03 -2.23 0.52
CA VAL A 267 21.29 -2.70 -0.84
C VAL A 267 21.16 -4.22 -0.91
N ARG A 268 21.84 -4.95 -0.03
CA ARG A 268 21.78 -6.42 0.03
C ARG A 268 20.36 -6.93 0.25
N PHE A 269 19.59 -6.28 1.10
CA PHE A 269 18.19 -6.65 1.33
C PHE A 269 17.36 -6.60 0.05
N TYR A 270 17.46 -5.53 -0.74
CA TYR A 270 16.73 -5.42 -2.01
C TYR A 270 17.31 -6.31 -3.10
N GLU A 271 18.62 -6.54 -3.14
CA GLU A 271 19.24 -7.52 -4.05
C GLU A 271 18.74 -8.94 -3.76
N ASP A 272 18.59 -9.32 -2.50
CA ASP A 272 18.03 -10.63 -2.12
C ASP A 272 16.55 -10.75 -2.50
N LEU A 273 15.76 -9.70 -2.31
CA LEU A 273 14.37 -9.68 -2.76
C LEU A 273 14.25 -9.75 -4.28
N HIS A 274 15.09 -9.01 -5.00
CA HIS A 274 15.16 -9.08 -6.47
C HIS A 274 15.51 -10.49 -6.95
N LYS A 275 16.50 -11.13 -6.35
CA LYS A 275 16.87 -12.51 -6.65
C LYS A 275 15.75 -13.50 -6.37
N LYS A 276 15.04 -13.36 -5.24
CA LYS A 276 13.87 -14.19 -4.93
C LYS A 276 12.75 -13.97 -5.95
N LEU A 277 12.49 -12.72 -6.34
CA LEU A 277 11.49 -12.38 -7.36
C LEU A 277 11.85 -13.00 -8.73
N THR A 278 13.12 -12.94 -9.14
CA THR A 278 13.62 -13.53 -10.39
C THR A 278 13.39 -15.05 -10.41
N ARG A 279 13.71 -15.74 -9.31
CA ARG A 279 13.46 -17.18 -9.20
C ARG A 279 11.97 -17.51 -9.36
N ARG A 280 11.08 -16.72 -8.75
CA ARG A 280 9.64 -16.91 -8.90
C ARG A 280 9.16 -16.63 -10.31
N ALA A 281 9.65 -15.56 -10.93
CA ALA A 281 9.33 -15.25 -12.32
C ALA A 281 9.69 -16.41 -13.26
N SER A 282 10.91 -16.98 -13.09
CA SER A 282 11.35 -18.15 -13.83
C SER A 282 10.49 -19.39 -13.55
N PHE A 283 10.13 -19.63 -12.29
CA PHE A 283 9.28 -20.76 -11.90
C PHE A 283 7.89 -20.69 -12.56
N PHE A 284 7.33 -19.50 -12.68
CA PHE A 284 6.03 -19.31 -13.34
C PHE A 284 6.15 -19.16 -14.87
N GLY A 285 7.34 -19.28 -15.44
CA GLY A 285 7.55 -19.17 -16.89
C GLY A 285 7.34 -17.75 -17.44
N LEU A 286 7.57 -16.72 -16.60
CA LEU A 286 7.47 -15.33 -17.07
C LEU A 286 8.52 -15.10 -18.17
N PRO A 287 8.14 -14.60 -19.37
CA PRO A 287 9.09 -14.24 -20.41
C PRO A 287 10.01 -13.10 -19.92
N LYS A 288 11.20 -12.99 -20.53
CA LYS A 288 12.09 -11.86 -20.23
C LYS A 288 11.36 -10.55 -20.51
N ILE A 289 11.24 -9.71 -19.49
CA ILE A 289 10.53 -8.42 -19.50
C ILE A 289 11.51 -7.27 -19.29
#